data_92ea065a84c799147d71e10eb1c6db61
#
_entry.id   92ea065a84c799147d71e10eb1c6db61
#
_cell.length_a   1.000
_cell.length_b   1.000
_cell.length_c   1.000
_cell.angle_alpha   90.00
_cell.angle_beta   90.00
_cell.angle_gamma   90.00
#
_symmetry.space_group_name_H-M   'P 1'
#
loop_
_entity.id
_entity.type
_entity.pdbx_description
1 polymer ?
#
loop_
_entity_poly.entity_id
_entity_poly.type
_entity_poly.pdbx_seq_one_letter_code
_entity_poly.pdbx_strand_id
1 'polypeptide(L)'
;MPNWIEGKLKIRGDKKDIKRFLEEELEEVIYKNNTTKEKKITIKNFSDGDFVIEKTDLWNRFKFKNTRHYITEEKIYSLDNCKSEEKDVLVVGFEAVNLIDTKFLRNMSEKYNLDFKIYGFEQGREFNQDVEVVAGKIIKDELIEFDDYIWECIDPTIGG
;
A
#
# COMPACT_ATOMS: atom_id res chain seq x y z
N MET A 1 -18.31 7.09 10.45
CA MET A 1 -16.90 6.68 10.38
C MET A 1 -16.69 5.89 9.11
N PRO A 2 -15.61 6.11 8.38
CA PRO A 2 -15.33 5.26 7.22
C PRO A 2 -14.97 3.85 7.65
N ASN A 3 -15.34 2.87 6.85
CA ASN A 3 -14.83 1.52 6.99
C ASN A 3 -13.44 1.43 6.36
N TRP A 4 -12.56 0.67 6.97
CA TRP A 4 -11.19 0.48 6.51
C TRP A 4 -10.97 -0.93 6.01
N ILE A 5 -10.38 -1.05 4.84
CA ILE A 5 -9.83 -2.30 4.36
C ILE A 5 -8.33 -2.30 4.64
N GLU A 6 -7.84 -3.33 5.30
CA GLU A 6 -6.45 -3.45 5.73
C GLU A 6 -5.81 -4.73 5.22
N GLY A 7 -4.52 -4.67 4.97
CA GLY A 7 -3.75 -5.84 4.54
C GLY A 7 -2.30 -5.51 4.29
N LYS A 8 -1.64 -6.37 3.54
CA LYS A 8 -0.28 -6.16 3.07
C LYS A 8 -0.28 -5.83 1.58
N LEU A 9 0.38 -4.74 1.23
CA LEU A 9 0.65 -4.36 -0.14
C LEU A 9 2.00 -4.95 -0.54
N LYS A 10 2.03 -5.71 -1.62
CA LYS A 10 3.26 -6.15 -2.28
C LYS A 10 3.47 -5.33 -3.54
N ILE A 11 4.67 -4.77 -3.68
CA ILE A 11 5.11 -4.02 -4.86
C ILE A 11 6.32 -4.74 -5.42
N ARG A 12 6.21 -5.23 -6.67
CA ARG A 12 7.27 -5.99 -7.32
C ARG A 12 7.80 -5.25 -8.53
N GLY A 13 9.12 -5.17 -8.64
CA GLY A 13 9.81 -4.57 -9.77
C GLY A 13 11.29 -4.33 -9.49
N ASP A 14 11.93 -3.55 -10.35
CA ASP A 14 13.30 -3.12 -10.10
C ASP A 14 13.33 -2.11 -8.94
N LYS A 15 14.33 -2.21 -8.08
CA LYS A 15 14.46 -1.33 -6.91
C LYS A 15 14.37 0.16 -7.27
N LYS A 16 14.98 0.57 -8.37
CA LYS A 16 14.94 1.95 -8.87
C LYS A 16 13.51 2.40 -9.22
N ASP A 17 12.69 1.51 -9.76
CA ASP A 17 11.31 1.81 -10.15
C ASP A 17 10.41 1.88 -8.92
N ILE A 18 10.60 0.99 -7.94
CA ILE A 18 9.92 1.04 -6.65
C ILE A 18 10.25 2.37 -5.94
N LYS A 19 11.52 2.74 -5.90
CA LYS A 19 11.95 4.01 -5.31
C LYS A 19 11.29 5.20 -5.98
N ARG A 20 11.31 5.25 -7.32
CA ARG A 20 10.72 6.33 -8.10
C ARG A 20 9.22 6.45 -7.85
N PHE A 21 8.50 5.33 -7.83
CA PHE A 21 7.07 5.29 -7.50
C PHE A 21 6.79 5.91 -6.13
N LEU A 22 7.50 5.46 -5.10
CA LEU A 22 7.31 5.98 -3.74
C LEU A 22 7.69 7.47 -3.65
N GLU A 23 8.78 7.87 -4.28
CA GLU A 23 9.26 9.26 -4.27
C GLU A 23 8.28 10.22 -4.95
N GLU A 24 7.67 9.82 -6.05
CA GLU A 24 6.76 10.65 -6.84
C GLU A 24 5.30 10.61 -6.36
N GLU A 25 4.84 9.46 -5.86
CA GLU A 25 3.41 9.22 -5.58
C GLU A 25 3.06 9.16 -4.09
N LEU A 26 4.04 9.00 -3.20
CA LEU A 26 3.81 8.96 -1.76
C LEU A 26 4.03 10.33 -1.14
N GLU A 27 3.17 10.71 -0.22
CA GLU A 27 3.30 11.93 0.57
C GLU A 27 3.12 11.64 2.06
N GLU A 28 3.65 12.51 2.89
CA GLU A 28 3.47 12.46 4.33
C GLU A 28 2.36 13.43 4.74
N VAL A 29 1.33 12.94 5.39
CA VAL A 29 0.19 13.75 5.86
C VAL A 29 0.39 14.09 7.32
N ILE A 30 0.36 15.39 7.61
CA ILE A 30 0.51 15.96 8.94
C ILE A 30 -0.88 16.33 9.46
N TYR A 31 -1.24 15.81 10.63
CA TYR A 31 -2.48 16.13 11.33
C TYR A 31 -2.17 17.08 12.48
N LYS A 32 -2.59 18.34 12.37
CA LYS A 32 -2.35 19.34 13.40
C LYS A 32 -3.54 20.29 13.52
N ASN A 33 -4.05 20.46 14.74
CA ASN A 33 -5.11 21.44 15.04
C ASN A 33 -6.34 21.31 14.14
N ASN A 34 -6.84 20.08 13.95
CA ASN A 34 -7.98 19.74 13.07
C ASN A 34 -7.77 20.11 11.59
N THR A 35 -6.54 20.32 11.18
CA THR A 35 -6.18 20.51 9.77
C THR A 35 -5.25 19.42 9.31
N THR A 36 -5.29 19.14 8.02
CA THR A 36 -4.35 18.23 7.37
C THR A 36 -3.47 19.01 6.41
N LYS A 37 -2.21 18.65 6.36
CA LYS A 37 -1.25 19.23 5.42
C LYS A 37 -0.40 18.12 4.85
N GLU A 38 -0.29 18.09 3.53
CA GLU A 38 0.59 17.18 2.82
C GLU A 38 1.98 17.78 2.70
N LYS A 39 2.98 16.94 2.84
CA LYS A 39 4.38 17.32 2.57
C LYS A 39 5.08 16.20 1.81
N LYS A 40 6.15 16.57 1.11
CA LYS A 40 7.01 15.62 0.42
C LYS A 40 7.65 14.67 1.42
N ILE A 41 7.76 13.38 1.06
CA ILE A 41 8.44 12.38 1.88
C ILE A 41 9.92 12.71 2.05
N THR A 42 10.47 12.28 3.17
CA THR A 42 11.91 12.36 3.46
C THR A 42 12.55 11.03 3.09
N ILE A 43 13.42 11.05 2.10
CA ILE A 43 14.12 9.86 1.60
C ILE A 43 15.61 10.02 1.79
N LYS A 44 16.24 8.95 2.30
CA LYS A 44 17.69 8.85 2.45
C LYS A 44 18.21 7.74 1.53
N ASN A 45 19.19 8.09 0.72
CA ASN A 45 19.82 7.16 -0.22
C ASN A 45 21.10 6.59 0.36
N PHE A 46 21.33 5.31 0.10
CA PHE A 46 22.57 4.60 0.42
C PHE A 46 23.31 4.18 -0.86
N SER A 47 24.49 3.61 -0.71
CA SER A 47 25.19 2.94 -1.81
C SER A 47 24.34 1.78 -2.37
N ASP A 48 24.60 1.37 -3.61
CA ASP A 48 23.94 0.26 -4.29
C ASP A 48 22.44 0.45 -4.57
N GLY A 49 21.96 1.70 -4.54
CA GLY A 49 20.58 2.02 -4.86
C GLY A 49 19.59 1.78 -3.71
N ASP A 50 20.05 1.38 -2.54
CA ASP A 50 19.20 1.24 -1.37
C ASP A 50 18.75 2.59 -0.85
N PHE A 51 17.58 2.59 -0.21
CA PHE A 51 16.98 3.79 0.34
C PHE A 51 16.15 3.49 1.58
N VAL A 52 15.90 4.53 2.35
CA VAL A 52 14.95 4.49 3.46
C VAL A 52 14.05 5.72 3.41
N ILE A 53 12.77 5.51 3.68
CA ILE A 53 11.77 6.57 3.83
C ILE A 53 11.28 6.49 5.27
N GLU A 54 11.43 7.59 6.02
CA GLU A 54 10.97 7.69 7.40
C GLU A 54 10.00 8.85 7.54
N LYS A 55 9.00 8.68 8.40
CA LYS A 55 8.13 9.78 8.80
C LYS A 55 8.93 10.79 9.65
N THR A 56 8.64 12.06 9.47
CA THR A 56 9.26 13.13 10.27
C THR A 56 8.64 13.25 11.65
N ASP A 57 7.47 12.65 11.86
CA ASP A 57 6.78 12.55 13.14
C ASP A 57 5.94 11.28 13.17
N LEU A 58 5.93 10.59 14.31
CA LEU A 58 5.20 9.32 14.50
C LEU A 58 3.68 9.47 14.29
N TRP A 59 3.14 10.64 14.50
CA TRP A 59 1.71 10.93 14.33
C TRP A 59 1.31 11.17 12.87
N ASN A 60 2.28 11.39 11.98
CA ASN A 60 2.03 11.55 10.57
C ASN A 60 1.69 10.22 9.91
N ARG A 61 1.10 10.28 8.71
CA ARG A 61 0.75 9.09 7.93
C ARG A 61 1.32 9.19 6.53
N PHE A 62 1.75 8.07 5.97
CA PHE A 62 2.05 7.97 4.54
C PHE A 62 0.76 7.74 3.76
N LYS A 63 0.56 8.54 2.72
CA LYS A 63 -0.61 8.44 1.85
C LYS A 63 -0.17 8.56 0.38
N PHE A 64 -0.77 7.78 -0.50
CA PHE A 64 -0.61 7.99 -1.94
C PHE A 64 -1.40 9.23 -2.38
N LYS A 65 -0.78 10.09 -3.18
CA LYS A 65 -1.35 11.36 -3.65
C LYS A 65 -2.69 11.15 -4.35
N ASN A 66 -3.64 12.03 -4.07
CA ASN A 66 -4.97 12.02 -4.67
C ASN A 66 -5.76 10.72 -4.46
N THR A 67 -5.46 9.98 -3.41
CA THR A 67 -6.15 8.75 -3.04
C THR A 67 -6.56 8.78 -1.57
N ARG A 68 -7.29 7.73 -1.16
CA ARG A 68 -7.55 7.41 0.25
C ARG A 68 -6.87 6.09 0.62
N HIS A 69 -5.64 5.91 0.13
CA HIS A 69 -4.80 4.74 0.34
C HIS A 69 -3.57 5.14 1.15
N TYR A 70 -3.26 4.37 2.16
CA TYR A 70 -2.20 4.68 3.13
C TYR A 70 -1.26 3.50 3.29
N ILE A 71 0.02 3.81 3.57
CA ILE A 71 0.99 2.84 4.07
C ILE A 71 1.07 3.01 5.57
N THR A 72 0.94 1.91 6.31
CA THR A 72 0.87 1.92 7.78
C THR A 72 2.23 1.81 8.47
N GLU A 73 3.30 1.60 7.71
CA GLU A 73 4.65 1.54 8.26
C GLU A 73 5.14 2.92 8.72
N GLU A 74 5.97 2.95 9.76
CA GLU A 74 6.68 4.16 10.17
C GLU A 74 7.91 4.43 9.31
N LYS A 75 8.46 3.37 8.73
CA LYS A 75 9.69 3.37 7.95
C LYS A 75 9.59 2.34 6.83
N ILE A 76 10.00 2.74 5.65
CA ILE A 76 10.10 1.87 4.47
C ILE A 76 11.59 1.74 4.13
N TYR A 77 12.11 0.53 4.19
CA TYR A 77 13.53 0.28 4.00
C TYR A 77 13.76 -0.78 2.91
N SER A 78 14.44 -0.39 1.84
CA SER A 78 14.62 -1.25 0.67
C SER A 78 15.46 -2.51 0.95
N LEU A 79 16.32 -2.50 1.97
CA LEU A 79 17.06 -3.69 2.39
C LEU A 79 16.18 -4.79 2.96
N ASP A 80 14.96 -4.45 3.38
CA ASP A 80 13.99 -5.44 3.86
C ASP A 80 13.20 -6.10 2.70
N ASN A 81 13.48 -5.72 1.44
CA ASN A 81 12.80 -6.29 0.29
C ASN A 81 13.11 -7.79 0.13
N CYS A 82 12.08 -8.55 -0.20
CA CYS A 82 12.22 -9.92 -0.66
C CYS A 82 12.62 -9.96 -2.13
N LYS A 83 12.96 -11.14 -2.63
CA LYS A 83 13.24 -11.36 -4.05
C LYS A 83 12.23 -12.32 -4.67
N SER A 84 11.80 -12.02 -5.88
CA SER A 84 10.96 -12.87 -6.71
C SER A 84 11.43 -12.76 -8.16
N GLU A 85 11.97 -13.83 -8.71
CA GLU A 85 12.46 -13.86 -10.10
C GLU A 85 13.42 -12.70 -10.45
N GLU A 86 14.42 -12.47 -9.59
CA GLU A 86 15.40 -11.37 -9.69
C GLU A 86 14.81 -9.96 -9.50
N LYS A 87 13.52 -9.84 -9.24
CA LYS A 87 12.86 -8.57 -8.89
C LYS A 87 12.82 -8.38 -7.39
N ASP A 88 12.84 -7.14 -6.97
CA ASP A 88 12.56 -6.78 -5.59
C ASP A 88 11.05 -6.86 -5.32
N VAL A 89 10.69 -7.30 -4.13
CA VAL A 89 9.31 -7.25 -3.62
C VAL A 89 9.32 -6.51 -2.31
N LEU A 90 8.78 -5.31 -2.33
CA LEU A 90 8.51 -4.53 -1.12
C LEU A 90 7.17 -4.99 -0.55
N VAL A 91 7.15 -5.32 0.76
CA VAL A 91 5.93 -5.69 1.48
C VAL A 91 5.72 -4.69 2.60
N VAL A 92 4.60 -3.97 2.55
CA VAL A 92 4.25 -2.94 3.55
C VAL A 92 2.82 -3.10 4.03
N GLY A 93 2.55 -2.65 5.25
CA GLY A 93 1.18 -2.52 5.75
C GLY A 93 0.42 -1.48 4.94
N PHE A 94 -0.85 -1.75 4.70
CA PHE A 94 -1.68 -0.96 3.81
C PHE A 94 -3.10 -0.80 4.38
N GLU A 95 -3.64 0.39 4.21
CA GLU A 95 -5.05 0.69 4.53
C GLU A 95 -5.68 1.49 3.39
N ALA A 96 -6.93 1.21 3.10
CA ALA A 96 -7.74 2.00 2.18
C ALA A 96 -9.12 2.26 2.77
N VAL A 97 -9.68 3.42 2.46
CA VAL A 97 -11.05 3.74 2.86
C VAL A 97 -12.03 3.08 1.90
N ASN A 98 -12.91 2.27 2.45
CA ASN A 98 -13.99 1.51 1.79
C ASN A 98 -13.51 0.38 0.88
N LEU A 99 -12.75 0.63 -0.16
CA LEU A 99 -12.28 -0.34 -1.15
C LEU A 99 -10.89 0.01 -1.64
N ILE A 100 -10.17 -1.00 -2.10
CA ILE A 100 -8.91 -0.83 -2.83
C ILE A 100 -9.24 -0.32 -4.23
N ASP A 101 -8.66 0.81 -4.62
CA ASP A 101 -8.83 1.39 -5.96
C ASP A 101 -7.90 0.71 -6.95
N THR A 102 -8.43 -0.28 -7.66
CA THR A 102 -7.67 -1.06 -8.64
C THR A 102 -7.30 -0.25 -9.88
N LYS A 103 -8.08 0.76 -10.22
CA LYS A 103 -7.76 1.66 -11.33
C LYS A 103 -6.50 2.47 -11.04
N PHE A 104 -6.36 2.98 -9.82
CA PHE A 104 -5.14 3.64 -9.36
C PHE A 104 -3.93 2.70 -9.49
N LEU A 105 -4.05 1.47 -8.98
CA LEU A 105 -2.95 0.49 -9.05
C LEU A 105 -2.58 0.13 -10.49
N ARG A 106 -3.58 -0.02 -11.37
CA ARG A 106 -3.33 -0.26 -12.81
C ARG A 106 -2.54 0.88 -13.44
N ASN A 107 -2.93 2.13 -13.16
CA ASN A 107 -2.25 3.30 -13.70
C ASN A 107 -0.81 3.39 -13.19
N MET A 108 -0.57 3.07 -11.92
CA MET A 108 0.76 3.03 -11.32
C MET A 108 1.61 1.89 -11.89
N SER A 109 1.01 0.73 -12.09
CA SER A 109 1.67 -0.43 -12.73
C SER A 109 2.18 -0.07 -14.13
N GLU A 110 1.37 0.58 -14.94
CA GLU A 110 1.76 1.02 -16.29
C GLU A 110 2.84 2.11 -16.24
N LYS A 111 2.65 3.11 -15.40
CA LYS A 111 3.56 4.27 -15.33
C LYS A 111 4.95 3.91 -14.82
N TYR A 112 5.05 3.01 -13.83
CA TYR A 112 6.31 2.71 -13.15
C TYR A 112 6.87 1.32 -13.44
N ASN A 113 6.21 0.54 -14.30
CA ASN A 113 6.60 -0.84 -14.59
C ASN A 113 6.69 -1.70 -13.33
N LEU A 114 5.66 -1.66 -12.50
CA LEU A 114 5.54 -2.38 -11.24
C LEU A 114 4.33 -3.30 -11.23
N ASP A 115 4.43 -4.41 -10.50
CA ASP A 115 3.30 -5.26 -10.20
C ASP A 115 2.83 -5.00 -8.76
N PHE A 116 1.52 -5.12 -8.53
CA PHE A 116 0.91 -4.93 -7.22
C PHE A 116 0.05 -6.11 -6.84
N LYS A 117 0.10 -6.48 -5.57
CA LYS A 117 -0.76 -7.51 -5.01
C LYS A 117 -1.19 -7.10 -3.61
N ILE A 118 -2.50 -7.16 -3.34
CA ILE A 118 -3.09 -6.86 -2.04
C ILE A 118 -4.19 -7.86 -1.76
N TYR A 119 -4.17 -8.45 -0.57
CA TYR A 119 -5.31 -9.14 -0.01
C TYR A 119 -5.78 -8.32 1.19
N GLY A 120 -6.94 -7.68 1.06
CA GLY A 120 -7.48 -6.76 2.06
C GLY A 120 -8.64 -7.38 2.83
N PHE A 121 -8.71 -7.08 4.12
CA PHE A 121 -9.72 -7.52 5.06
C PHE A 121 -10.59 -6.34 5.48
N GLU A 122 -11.89 -6.50 5.43
CA GLU A 122 -12.84 -5.47 5.89
C GLU A 122 -13.88 -6.11 6.83
N GLN A 123 -13.54 -6.10 8.11
CA GLN A 123 -14.36 -6.71 9.15
C GLN A 123 -15.74 -6.04 9.30
N GLY A 124 -15.80 -4.72 9.16
CA GLY A 124 -17.03 -3.97 9.44
C GLY A 124 -18.19 -4.34 8.53
N ARG A 125 -17.92 -4.69 7.28
CA ARG A 125 -18.92 -5.14 6.30
C ARG A 125 -18.75 -6.61 5.90
N GLU A 126 -17.84 -7.32 6.57
CA GLU A 126 -17.69 -8.77 6.47
C GLU A 126 -17.33 -9.27 5.06
N PHE A 127 -16.37 -8.60 4.40
CA PHE A 127 -15.81 -9.06 3.13
C PHE A 127 -14.29 -8.90 3.07
N ASN A 128 -13.66 -9.64 2.15
CA ASN A 128 -12.26 -9.42 1.79
C ASN A 128 -12.18 -9.02 0.32
N GLN A 129 -11.10 -8.32 -0.05
CA GLN A 129 -10.84 -7.95 -1.44
C GLN A 129 -9.48 -8.50 -1.85
N ASP A 130 -9.46 -9.32 -2.91
CA ASP A 130 -8.24 -9.90 -3.47
C ASP A 130 -7.91 -9.21 -4.79
N VAL A 131 -6.77 -8.52 -4.81
CA VAL A 131 -6.36 -7.66 -5.92
C VAL A 131 -4.98 -8.06 -6.42
N GLU A 132 -4.85 -8.19 -7.73
CA GLU A 132 -3.56 -8.38 -8.40
C GLU A 132 -3.51 -7.59 -9.70
N VAL A 133 -2.43 -6.82 -9.88
CA VAL A 133 -2.19 -6.01 -11.08
C VAL A 133 -0.79 -6.33 -11.59
N VAL A 134 -0.70 -6.77 -12.84
CA VAL A 134 0.56 -7.16 -13.47
C VAL A 134 0.69 -6.52 -14.85
N ALA A 135 1.82 -5.88 -15.12
CA ALA A 135 2.12 -5.27 -16.42
C ALA A 135 1.01 -4.35 -16.94
N GLY A 136 0.49 -3.49 -16.08
CA GLY A 136 -0.57 -2.54 -16.40
C GLY A 136 -1.96 -3.15 -16.58
N LYS A 137 -2.16 -4.41 -16.17
CA LYS A 137 -3.43 -5.13 -16.31
C LYS A 137 -3.94 -5.59 -14.97
N ILE A 138 -5.24 -5.41 -14.73
CA ILE A 138 -5.92 -5.98 -13.55
C ILE A 138 -6.12 -7.47 -13.83
N ILE A 139 -5.35 -8.31 -13.13
CA ILE A 139 -5.42 -9.78 -13.23
C ILE A 139 -6.55 -10.30 -12.33
N LYS A 140 -6.72 -9.68 -11.18
CA LYS A 140 -7.74 -10.07 -10.20
C LYS A 140 -8.25 -8.82 -9.47
N ASP A 141 -9.55 -8.75 -9.30
CA ASP A 141 -10.24 -7.80 -8.43
C ASP A 141 -11.53 -8.47 -7.96
N GLU A 142 -11.44 -9.22 -6.87
CA GLU A 142 -12.53 -10.03 -6.35
C GLU A 142 -12.94 -9.58 -4.96
N LEU A 143 -14.24 -9.38 -4.76
CA LEU A 143 -14.83 -9.24 -3.43
C LEU A 143 -15.25 -10.63 -2.96
N ILE A 144 -14.70 -11.06 -1.83
CA ILE A 144 -14.95 -12.36 -1.24
C ILE A 144 -15.90 -12.17 -0.07
N GLU A 145 -17.12 -12.65 -0.23
CA GLU A 145 -18.14 -12.65 0.81
C GLU A 145 -18.17 -14.02 1.51
N PHE A 146 -18.58 -14.02 2.76
CA PHE A 146 -18.62 -15.21 3.60
C PHE A 146 -20.02 -15.38 4.20
N ASP A 147 -20.46 -16.62 4.41
CA ASP A 147 -21.69 -16.91 5.13
C ASP A 147 -21.50 -16.64 6.63
N ASP A 148 -20.33 -16.98 7.16
CA ASP A 148 -19.91 -16.70 8.53
C ASP A 148 -18.49 -16.11 8.52
N TYR A 149 -18.42 -14.79 8.41
CA TYR A 149 -17.14 -14.09 8.29
C TYR A 149 -16.17 -14.39 9.43
N ILE A 150 -16.68 -14.44 10.66
CA ILE A 150 -15.83 -14.65 11.85
C ILE A 150 -15.19 -16.03 11.85
N TRP A 151 -15.90 -17.04 11.37
CA TRP A 151 -15.39 -18.40 11.34
C TRP A 151 -14.57 -18.70 10.08
N GLU A 152 -15.04 -18.26 8.93
CA GLU A 152 -14.48 -18.63 7.62
C GLU A 152 -13.30 -17.76 7.20
N CYS A 153 -13.28 -16.48 7.61
CA CYS A 153 -12.18 -15.59 7.28
C CYS A 153 -10.92 -15.96 8.08
N ILE A 154 -9.79 -16.03 7.40
CA ILE A 154 -8.53 -16.43 8.03
C ILE A 154 -8.06 -15.47 9.11
N ASP A 155 -8.39 -14.18 8.99
CA ASP A 155 -8.11 -13.17 10.01
C ASP A 155 -9.27 -12.18 10.13
N PRO A 156 -10.32 -12.53 10.89
CA PRO A 156 -11.55 -11.74 10.94
C PRO A 156 -11.45 -10.50 11.85
N THR A 157 -10.28 -10.20 12.40
CA THR A 157 -10.06 -9.08 13.33
C THR A 157 -9.41 -7.87 12.66
N ILE A 158 -9.07 -7.97 11.37
CA ILE A 158 -8.40 -6.91 10.61
C ILE A 158 -9.44 -6.07 9.85
N GLY A 159 -9.22 -4.76 9.83
CA GLY A 159 -10.08 -3.80 9.12
C GLY A 159 -11.33 -3.41 9.90
N GLY A 160 -12.19 -2.62 9.25
CA GLY A 160 -13.46 -2.17 9.82
C GLY A 160 -13.58 -0.70 10.22
#